data_6f33663dce987ce791fa0ad878946ea8
#
_entry.id   6f33663dce987ce791fa0ad878946ea8
#
_cell.length_a   1.000
_cell.length_b   1.000
_cell.length_c   1.000
_cell.angle_alpha   90.00
_cell.angle_beta   90.00
_cell.angle_gamma   90.00
#
_symmetry.space_group_name_H-M   'P 1'
#
loop_
_entity.id
_entity.type
_entity.pdbx_description
1 polymer ?
#
loop_
_entity_poly.entity_id
_entity_poly.type
_entity_poly.pdbx_seq_one_letter_code
_entity_poly.pdbx_strand_id
1 'polypeptide(L)'
;AATASVIQRCLDAGATLDGKTVTEEFATGLTGENIHHGTPLNLNAPGHVSGGSSSGSAAAVTAGLVDFALGSDTGGSVRSPASFCGIYGIRPTHDRVATDGVMPLSRSLDVIGWFTRDAELFGAVGAVLLRDFAAAPPTGRFLVAEDLMALLDERTRDALTGAIDQVAGLLGTPEPLRVVDDAPVAGLDAWALTARTIWGREAWAEH
;
A
#
# COMPACT_ATOMS: atom_id res chain seq x y z
N ALA A 1 -8.05 15.73 20.84
CA ALA A 1 -7.59 14.39 20.46
C ALA A 1 -6.07 14.34 20.56
N ALA A 2 -5.49 13.24 20.99
CA ALA A 2 -4.04 13.06 21.01
C ALA A 2 -3.54 12.80 19.57
N THR A 3 -2.28 13.18 19.31
CA THR A 3 -1.60 12.85 18.06
C THR A 3 -1.36 11.34 18.00
N ALA A 4 -1.65 10.71 16.87
CA ALA A 4 -1.35 9.28 16.66
C ALA A 4 0.17 9.05 16.81
N SER A 5 0.56 7.94 17.43
CA SER A 5 1.97 7.64 17.68
C SER A 5 2.82 7.56 16.42
N VAL A 6 2.25 7.07 15.33
CA VAL A 6 2.92 7.03 14.02
C VAL A 6 3.26 8.44 13.51
N ILE A 7 2.38 9.42 13.70
CA ILE A 7 2.64 10.83 13.37
C ILE A 7 3.70 11.41 14.30
N GLN A 8 3.58 11.15 15.60
CA GLN A 8 4.53 11.66 16.60
C GLN A 8 5.96 11.18 16.29
N ARG A 9 6.13 9.92 15.90
CA ARG A 9 7.45 9.39 15.50
C ARG A 9 8.04 10.13 14.29
N CYS A 10 7.22 10.48 13.30
CA CYS A 10 7.69 11.30 12.17
C CYS A 10 8.13 12.69 12.64
N LEU A 11 7.33 13.34 13.48
CA LEU A 11 7.66 14.66 14.02
C LEU A 11 8.94 14.63 14.87
N ASP A 12 9.12 13.64 15.72
CA ASP A 12 10.31 13.45 16.55
C ASP A 12 11.58 13.19 15.70
N ALA A 13 11.40 12.64 14.50
CA ALA A 13 12.47 12.45 13.51
C ALA A 13 12.74 13.71 12.65
N GLY A 14 12.06 14.83 12.91
CA GLY A 14 12.27 16.11 12.23
C GLY A 14 11.37 16.38 11.03
N ALA A 15 10.36 15.54 10.79
CA ALA A 15 9.36 15.81 9.75
C ALA A 15 8.43 16.97 10.16
N THR A 16 7.83 17.64 9.18
CA THR A 16 6.74 18.60 9.36
C THR A 16 5.41 18.00 8.97
N LEU A 17 4.34 18.40 9.63
CA LEU A 17 2.98 18.00 9.32
C LEU A 17 2.29 19.12 8.53
N ASP A 18 2.15 18.95 7.23
CA ASP A 18 1.52 19.95 6.35
C ASP A 18 -0.02 19.85 6.36
N GLY A 19 -0.57 18.67 6.66
CA GLY A 19 -2.02 18.52 6.74
C GLY A 19 -2.50 17.09 6.67
N LYS A 20 -3.78 16.95 6.39
CA LYS A 20 -4.47 15.68 6.11
C LYS A 20 -4.96 15.67 4.68
N THR A 21 -4.84 14.54 4.03
CA THR A 21 -5.29 14.32 2.67
C THR A 21 -6.69 13.70 2.65
N VAL A 22 -7.41 13.90 1.54
CA VAL A 22 -8.67 13.20 1.31
C VAL A 22 -8.45 11.70 1.14
N THR A 23 -9.40 10.92 1.61
CA THR A 23 -9.49 9.48 1.37
C THR A 23 -10.86 9.14 0.80
N GLU A 24 -11.03 7.93 0.29
CA GLU A 24 -12.38 7.41 0.08
C GLU A 24 -13.13 7.31 1.42
N GLU A 25 -14.45 7.39 1.35
CA GLU A 25 -15.30 7.41 2.52
C GLU A 25 -15.10 6.15 3.37
N PHE A 26 -14.87 6.35 4.67
CA PHE A 26 -14.53 5.28 5.62
C PHE A 26 -13.40 4.35 5.16
N ALA A 27 -12.46 4.85 4.37
CA ALA A 27 -11.36 4.08 3.77
C ALA A 27 -11.83 2.85 2.94
N THR A 28 -13.06 2.90 2.42
CA THR A 28 -13.70 1.80 1.70
C THR A 28 -13.73 2.06 0.21
N GLY A 29 -12.82 1.46 -0.53
CA GLY A 29 -12.71 1.55 -1.99
C GLY A 29 -11.26 1.47 -2.46
N LEU A 30 -11.07 1.40 -3.78
CA LEU A 30 -9.75 1.25 -4.40
C LEU A 30 -9.54 2.18 -5.61
N THR A 31 -10.53 3.00 -5.97
CA THR A 31 -10.45 3.91 -7.13
C THR A 31 -9.99 5.30 -6.76
N GLY A 32 -10.21 5.72 -5.53
CA GLY A 32 -9.89 7.06 -5.04
C GLY A 32 -11.00 8.08 -5.25
N GLU A 33 -12.18 7.64 -5.69
CA GLU A 33 -13.34 8.49 -5.92
C GLU A 33 -14.07 8.78 -4.61
N ASN A 34 -14.42 10.04 -4.39
CA ASN A 34 -15.18 10.46 -3.21
C ASN A 34 -16.26 11.46 -3.64
N ILE A 35 -17.52 11.13 -3.38
CA ILE A 35 -18.67 11.96 -3.80
C ILE A 35 -18.75 13.30 -3.07
N HIS A 36 -18.14 13.42 -1.89
CA HIS A 36 -18.19 14.61 -1.04
C HIS A 36 -16.99 15.55 -1.27
N HIS A 37 -15.82 14.97 -1.57
CA HIS A 37 -14.55 15.71 -1.65
C HIS A 37 -13.91 15.66 -3.04
N GLY A 38 -14.54 14.97 -3.99
CA GLY A 38 -14.02 14.79 -5.35
C GLY A 38 -12.93 13.72 -5.43
N THR A 39 -12.35 13.60 -6.62
CA THR A 39 -11.33 12.60 -6.92
C THR A 39 -9.98 13.30 -7.10
N PRO A 40 -8.95 12.96 -6.33
CA PRO A 40 -7.62 13.51 -6.52
C PRO A 40 -7.05 13.20 -7.90
N LEU A 41 -6.31 14.15 -8.46
CA LEU A 41 -5.73 13.99 -9.78
C LEU A 41 -4.53 13.04 -9.75
N ASN A 42 -4.47 12.14 -10.72
CA ASN A 42 -3.29 11.34 -11.00
C ASN A 42 -2.42 12.07 -12.03
N LEU A 43 -1.39 12.79 -11.57
CA LEU A 43 -0.55 13.60 -12.47
C LEU A 43 0.39 12.76 -13.33
N ASN A 44 0.72 11.54 -12.91
CA ASN A 44 1.55 10.62 -13.68
C ASN A 44 0.74 9.84 -14.74
N ALA A 45 -0.59 9.79 -14.59
CA ALA A 45 -1.49 9.20 -15.57
C ALA A 45 -2.76 10.08 -15.73
N PRO A 46 -2.66 11.22 -16.44
CA PRO A 46 -3.78 12.14 -16.64
C PRO A 46 -4.99 11.43 -17.25
N GLY A 47 -6.17 11.71 -16.71
CA GLY A 47 -7.42 11.07 -17.12
C GLY A 47 -7.70 9.72 -16.48
N HIS A 48 -6.82 9.23 -15.64
CA HIS A 48 -7.03 8.01 -14.83
C HIS A 48 -7.18 8.35 -13.35
N VAL A 49 -7.84 7.48 -12.60
CA VAL A 49 -8.01 7.63 -11.16
C VAL A 49 -6.67 7.47 -10.43
N SER A 50 -6.55 8.08 -9.25
CA SER A 50 -5.35 7.99 -8.41
C SER A 50 -5.23 6.65 -7.67
N GLY A 51 -6.29 5.84 -7.69
CA GLY A 51 -6.39 4.70 -6.80
C GLY A 51 -6.72 5.12 -5.36
N GLY A 52 -7.12 4.15 -4.55
CA GLY A 52 -7.61 4.38 -3.18
C GLY A 52 -7.38 3.21 -2.24
N SER A 53 -7.82 3.39 -1.01
CA SER A 53 -8.54 4.52 -0.42
C SER A 53 -7.66 5.71 -0.02
N SER A 54 -6.33 5.57 0.14
CA SER A 54 -5.41 6.68 0.48
C SER A 54 -5.07 7.55 -0.75
N SER A 55 -6.10 7.95 -1.50
CA SER A 55 -6.02 8.63 -2.79
C SER A 55 -5.30 9.97 -2.73
N GLY A 56 -5.67 10.81 -1.77
CA GLY A 56 -5.07 12.13 -1.59
C GLY A 56 -3.61 12.07 -1.17
N SER A 57 -3.22 11.06 -0.36
CA SER A 57 -1.83 10.85 0.02
C SER A 57 -0.95 10.50 -1.18
N ALA A 58 -1.40 9.58 -2.02
CA ALA A 58 -0.68 9.24 -3.25
C ALA A 58 -0.62 10.41 -4.22
N ALA A 59 -1.73 11.13 -4.41
CA ALA A 59 -1.78 12.29 -5.29
C ALA A 59 -0.88 13.43 -4.81
N ALA A 60 -0.85 13.73 -3.51
CA ALA A 60 0.00 14.77 -2.94
C ALA A 60 1.49 14.46 -3.13
N VAL A 61 1.90 13.22 -2.91
CA VAL A 61 3.28 12.77 -3.17
C VAL A 61 3.60 12.83 -4.65
N THR A 62 2.73 12.35 -5.52
CA THR A 62 2.90 12.39 -6.99
C THR A 62 3.04 13.82 -7.51
N ALA A 63 2.25 14.74 -6.96
CA ALA A 63 2.28 16.16 -7.32
C ALA A 63 3.48 16.92 -6.75
N GLY A 64 4.30 16.30 -5.90
CA GLY A 64 5.41 16.98 -5.23
C GLY A 64 4.99 18.01 -4.17
N LEU A 65 3.75 17.93 -3.69
CA LEU A 65 3.25 18.83 -2.63
C LEU A 65 3.85 18.48 -1.28
N VAL A 66 4.19 17.23 -1.08
CA VAL A 66 4.87 16.73 0.12
C VAL A 66 5.96 15.73 -0.30
N ASP A 67 6.96 15.53 0.55
CA ASP A 67 8.04 14.58 0.28
C ASP A 67 7.57 13.14 0.47
N PHE A 68 6.81 12.89 1.53
CA PHE A 68 6.17 11.61 1.80
C PHE A 68 4.77 11.81 2.39
N ALA A 69 3.96 10.78 2.34
CA ALA A 69 2.66 10.75 3.01
C ALA A 69 2.40 9.39 3.64
N LEU A 70 1.61 9.37 4.72
CA LEU A 70 1.11 8.14 5.33
C LEU A 70 -0.23 7.76 4.71
N GLY A 71 -0.55 6.48 4.77
CA GLY A 71 -1.84 5.93 4.40
C GLY A 71 -2.15 4.69 5.22
N SER A 72 -3.38 4.21 5.15
CA SER A 72 -3.78 2.91 5.72
C SER A 72 -4.04 1.91 4.60
N ASP A 73 -3.71 0.65 4.85
CA ASP A 73 -3.92 -0.45 3.90
C ASP A 73 -4.59 -1.62 4.60
N THR A 74 -5.87 -1.80 4.37
CA THR A 74 -6.65 -2.95 4.84
C THR A 74 -6.69 -4.03 3.76
N GLY A 75 -7.01 -3.65 2.53
CA GLY A 75 -7.14 -4.54 1.37
C GLY A 75 -6.37 -4.09 0.11
N GLY A 76 -5.47 -3.10 0.22
CA GLY A 76 -4.73 -2.55 -0.90
C GLY A 76 -4.59 -1.02 -0.89
N SER A 77 -5.15 -0.35 0.12
CA SER A 77 -5.35 1.11 0.13
C SER A 77 -4.09 1.98 0.21
N VAL A 78 -2.89 1.39 0.29
CA VAL A 78 -1.60 2.04 0.01
C VAL A 78 -1.02 1.50 -1.30
N ARG A 79 -1.00 0.20 -1.47
CA ARG A 79 -0.38 -0.46 -2.64
C ARG A 79 -1.07 -0.12 -3.95
N SER A 80 -2.41 -0.09 -3.98
CA SER A 80 -3.18 0.26 -5.17
C SER A 80 -2.93 1.69 -5.64
N PRO A 81 -3.08 2.74 -4.79
CA PRO A 81 -2.81 4.11 -5.22
C PRO A 81 -1.32 4.34 -5.54
N ALA A 82 -0.39 3.67 -4.86
CA ALA A 82 1.02 3.73 -5.23
C ALA A 82 1.26 3.20 -6.65
N SER A 83 0.68 2.05 -6.98
CA SER A 83 0.74 1.47 -8.33
C SER A 83 0.10 2.36 -9.39
N PHE A 84 -1.08 2.90 -9.12
CA PHE A 84 -1.81 3.76 -10.07
C PHE A 84 -1.08 5.07 -10.34
N CYS A 85 -0.44 5.62 -9.32
CA CYS A 85 0.31 6.88 -9.42
C CYS A 85 1.79 6.68 -9.80
N GLY A 86 2.30 5.46 -9.92
CA GLY A 86 3.68 5.17 -10.29
C GLY A 86 4.69 5.69 -9.25
N ILE A 87 4.41 5.51 -7.98
CA ILE A 87 5.25 5.90 -6.84
C ILE A 87 5.53 4.71 -5.92
N TYR A 88 6.48 4.85 -5.01
CA TYR A 88 6.73 3.83 -3.99
C TYR A 88 5.63 3.84 -2.94
N GLY A 89 5.15 2.66 -2.58
CA GLY A 89 4.19 2.46 -1.49
C GLY A 89 4.35 1.08 -0.87
N ILE A 90 4.17 0.98 0.44
CA ILE A 90 4.34 -0.27 1.17
C ILE A 90 3.18 -0.52 2.12
N ARG A 91 2.77 -1.79 2.18
CA ARG A 91 2.08 -2.37 3.30
C ARG A 91 3.08 -3.23 4.08
N PRO A 92 3.58 -2.77 5.24
CA PRO A 92 4.41 -3.61 6.12
C PRO A 92 3.64 -4.83 6.64
N THR A 93 4.35 -5.75 7.26
CA THR A 93 3.71 -6.81 8.05
C THR A 93 2.83 -6.20 9.13
N HIS A 94 1.68 -6.82 9.40
CA HIS A 94 0.75 -6.39 10.44
C HIS A 94 1.47 -6.20 11.79
N ASP A 95 1.08 -5.21 12.57
CA ASP A 95 1.65 -4.81 13.87
C ASP A 95 3.10 -4.28 13.84
N ARG A 96 3.77 -4.17 12.70
CA ARG A 96 5.10 -3.56 12.64
C ARG A 96 5.11 -2.04 12.76
N VAL A 97 4.03 -1.39 12.36
CA VAL A 97 3.80 0.05 12.55
C VAL A 97 2.63 0.23 13.50
N ALA A 98 2.79 1.08 14.51
CA ALA A 98 1.75 1.32 15.49
C ALA A 98 0.52 2.01 14.88
N THR A 99 -0.68 1.56 15.26
CA THR A 99 -1.98 2.07 14.77
C THR A 99 -2.75 2.86 15.82
N ASP A 100 -2.21 3.04 17.01
CA ASP A 100 -2.86 3.80 18.08
C ASP A 100 -3.08 5.27 17.69
N GLY A 101 -4.27 5.76 17.95
CA GLY A 101 -4.70 7.09 17.54
C GLY A 101 -5.11 7.22 16.06
N VAL A 102 -5.06 6.13 15.29
CA VAL A 102 -5.59 6.06 13.93
C VAL A 102 -7.01 5.51 13.96
N MET A 103 -7.92 6.12 13.19
CA MET A 103 -9.28 5.62 13.05
C MET A 103 -9.24 4.29 12.28
N PRO A 104 -9.71 3.18 12.85
CA PRO A 104 -9.65 1.89 12.20
C PRO A 104 -10.78 1.71 11.17
N LEU A 105 -10.52 0.89 10.17
CA LEU A 105 -11.54 0.24 9.35
C LEU A 105 -11.73 -1.21 9.80
N SER A 106 -10.64 -1.94 9.93
CA SER A 106 -10.62 -3.33 10.39
C SER A 106 -9.33 -3.60 11.15
N ARG A 107 -9.40 -3.64 12.48
CA ARG A 107 -8.21 -3.69 13.35
C ARG A 107 -7.31 -4.90 13.09
N SER A 108 -7.91 -6.02 12.72
CA SER A 108 -7.17 -7.24 12.42
C SER A 108 -6.50 -7.23 11.04
N LEU A 109 -6.84 -6.26 10.18
CA LEU A 109 -6.33 -6.18 8.81
C LEU A 109 -5.60 -4.86 8.52
N ASP A 110 -5.89 -3.79 9.25
CA ASP A 110 -5.32 -2.47 9.00
C ASP A 110 -3.82 -2.43 9.25
N VAL A 111 -3.11 -1.81 8.33
CA VAL A 111 -1.69 -1.52 8.45
C VAL A 111 -1.43 -0.09 8.00
N ILE A 112 -0.61 0.65 8.73
CA ILE A 112 -0.12 1.94 8.27
C ILE A 112 1.07 1.71 7.35
N GLY A 113 0.98 2.28 6.16
CA GLY A 113 2.04 2.35 5.17
C GLY A 113 2.39 3.79 4.82
N TRP A 114 3.27 3.96 3.87
CA TRP A 114 3.71 5.29 3.40
C TRP A 114 3.99 5.29 1.91
N PHE A 115 4.05 6.50 1.36
CA PHE A 115 4.33 6.79 -0.04
C PHE A 115 5.52 7.72 -0.16
N THR A 116 6.37 7.52 -1.17
CA THR A 116 7.43 8.44 -1.59
C THR A 116 7.63 8.40 -3.10
N ARG A 117 8.31 9.42 -3.67
CA ARG A 117 8.72 9.43 -5.07
C ARG A 117 10.05 8.73 -5.32
N ASP A 118 10.88 8.58 -4.30
CA ASP A 118 12.21 7.99 -4.41
C ASP A 118 12.47 6.90 -3.36
N ALA A 119 13.42 6.03 -3.64
CA ALA A 119 13.74 4.88 -2.80
C ALA A 119 14.54 5.25 -1.55
N GLU A 120 15.34 6.33 -1.58
CA GLU A 120 16.16 6.75 -0.45
C GLU A 120 15.28 7.25 0.69
N LEU A 121 14.38 8.19 0.38
CA LEU A 121 13.38 8.67 1.34
C LEU A 121 12.43 7.55 1.80
N PHE A 122 12.08 6.62 0.88
CA PHE A 122 11.27 5.46 1.23
C PHE A 122 11.90 4.61 2.33
N GLY A 123 13.21 4.36 2.22
CA GLY A 123 13.99 3.68 3.24
C GLY A 123 14.14 4.48 4.54
N ALA A 124 14.35 5.79 4.44
CA ALA A 124 14.47 6.69 5.60
C ALA A 124 13.17 6.74 6.43
N VAL A 125 12.01 6.86 5.78
CA VAL A 125 10.71 6.78 6.46
C VAL A 125 10.50 5.40 7.09
N GLY A 126 10.90 4.33 6.39
CA GLY A 126 10.89 2.97 6.93
C GLY A 126 11.72 2.83 8.21
N ALA A 127 12.90 3.40 8.24
CA ALA A 127 13.78 3.39 9.43
C ALA A 127 13.16 4.09 10.64
N VAL A 128 12.34 5.12 10.41
CA VAL A 128 11.60 5.84 11.46
C VAL A 128 10.40 5.01 11.93
N LEU A 129 9.63 4.42 11.01
CA LEU A 129 8.33 3.82 11.32
C LEU A 129 8.41 2.37 11.80
N LEU A 130 9.34 1.59 11.24
CA LEU A 130 9.50 0.18 11.62
C LEU A 130 10.32 0.06 12.90
N ARG A 131 9.84 -0.74 13.84
CA ARG A 131 10.49 -0.90 15.17
C ARG A 131 11.83 -1.64 15.10
N ASP A 132 11.98 -2.47 14.09
CA ASP A 132 13.08 -3.42 13.90
C ASP A 132 13.70 -3.25 12.49
N PHE A 133 13.73 -2.02 11.98
CA PHE A 133 14.33 -1.75 10.68
C PHE A 133 15.82 -2.11 10.71
N ALA A 134 16.18 -3.05 9.86
CA ALA A 134 17.57 -3.36 9.55
C ALA A 134 17.72 -3.37 8.03
N ALA A 135 18.60 -2.51 7.51
CA ALA A 135 19.00 -2.62 6.12
C ALA A 135 19.82 -3.90 5.94
N ALA A 136 19.22 -4.89 5.33
CA ALA A 136 19.89 -6.14 4.99
C ALA A 136 19.88 -6.31 3.46
N PRO A 137 20.93 -6.87 2.87
CA PRO A 137 20.88 -7.24 1.46
C PRO A 137 19.75 -8.26 1.25
N PRO A 138 19.11 -8.29 0.08
CA PRO A 138 18.11 -9.28 -0.23
C PRO A 138 18.74 -10.68 -0.14
N THR A 139 18.22 -11.48 0.76
CA THR A 139 18.64 -12.88 0.94
C THR A 139 17.44 -13.76 0.68
N GLY A 140 17.60 -14.77 -0.15
CA GLY A 140 16.55 -15.73 -0.42
C GLY A 140 16.30 -15.96 -1.91
N ARG A 141 15.21 -16.66 -2.18
CA ARG A 141 14.80 -17.02 -3.54
C ARG A 141 14.01 -15.87 -4.16
N PHE A 142 14.28 -15.58 -5.42
CA PHE A 142 13.41 -14.70 -6.22
C PHE A 142 12.27 -15.55 -6.79
N LEU A 143 11.04 -15.29 -6.34
CA LEU A 143 9.85 -16.05 -6.69
C LEU A 143 8.90 -15.20 -7.54
N VAL A 144 8.28 -15.82 -8.55
CA VAL A 144 7.21 -15.22 -9.35
C VAL A 144 5.95 -16.08 -9.23
N ALA A 145 4.85 -15.45 -8.78
CA ALA A 145 3.57 -16.10 -8.59
C ALA A 145 2.84 -16.25 -9.95
N GLU A 146 3.03 -17.38 -10.62
CA GLU A 146 2.50 -17.62 -11.98
C GLU A 146 0.98 -17.59 -12.04
N ASP A 147 0.30 -18.16 -11.04
CA ASP A 147 -1.15 -18.16 -10.93
C ASP A 147 -1.74 -16.75 -10.75
N LEU A 148 -1.03 -15.85 -10.06
CA LEU A 148 -1.42 -14.45 -9.95
C LEU A 148 -1.11 -13.68 -11.24
N MET A 149 0.02 -13.94 -11.89
CA MET A 149 0.36 -13.36 -13.19
C MET A 149 -0.66 -13.74 -14.28
N ALA A 150 -1.26 -14.92 -14.19
CA ALA A 150 -2.28 -15.37 -15.12
C ALA A 150 -3.62 -14.60 -15.02
N LEU A 151 -3.87 -13.88 -13.92
CA LEU A 151 -5.06 -13.04 -13.74
C LEU A 151 -4.94 -11.66 -14.42
N LEU A 152 -3.75 -11.28 -14.84
CA LEU A 152 -3.50 -9.98 -15.43
C LEU A 152 -3.94 -9.95 -16.89
N ASP A 153 -4.42 -8.78 -17.35
CA ASP A 153 -4.55 -8.51 -18.76
C ASP A 153 -3.16 -8.49 -19.45
N GLU A 154 -3.16 -8.64 -20.77
CA GLU A 154 -1.92 -8.77 -21.55
C GLU A 154 -0.97 -7.58 -21.34
N ARG A 155 -1.48 -6.35 -21.40
CA ARG A 155 -0.68 -5.12 -21.26
C ARG A 155 -0.01 -5.04 -19.89
N THR A 156 -0.76 -5.33 -18.84
CA THR A 156 -0.24 -5.32 -17.45
C THR A 156 0.78 -6.42 -17.26
N ARG A 157 0.53 -7.60 -17.81
CA ARG A 157 1.46 -8.74 -17.76
C ARG A 157 2.78 -8.42 -18.45
N ASP A 158 2.73 -7.83 -19.64
CA ASP A 158 3.94 -7.45 -20.41
C ASP A 158 4.78 -6.41 -19.64
N ALA A 159 4.13 -5.40 -19.06
CA ALA A 159 4.80 -4.40 -18.24
C ALA A 159 5.51 -5.01 -17.02
N LEU A 160 4.82 -5.92 -16.31
CA LEU A 160 5.41 -6.63 -15.16
C LEU A 160 6.49 -7.61 -15.56
N THR A 161 6.37 -8.28 -16.71
CA THR A 161 7.42 -9.16 -17.22
C THR A 161 8.70 -8.39 -17.44
N GLY A 162 8.65 -7.20 -18.05
CA GLY A 162 9.80 -6.32 -18.19
C GLY A 162 10.45 -5.90 -16.87
N ALA A 163 9.65 -5.66 -15.84
CA ALA A 163 10.15 -5.36 -14.50
C ALA A 163 10.79 -6.61 -13.83
N ILE A 164 10.18 -7.77 -14.00
CA ILE A 164 10.72 -9.06 -13.52
C ILE A 164 12.09 -9.34 -14.14
N ASP A 165 12.24 -9.11 -15.44
CA ASP A 165 13.52 -9.30 -16.16
C ASP A 165 14.63 -8.38 -15.62
N GLN A 166 14.30 -7.12 -15.29
CA GLN A 166 15.24 -6.19 -14.65
C GLN A 166 15.69 -6.69 -13.27
N VAL A 167 14.73 -7.15 -12.45
CA VAL A 167 15.02 -7.72 -11.13
C VAL A 167 15.82 -9.02 -11.25
N ALA A 168 15.51 -9.86 -12.24
CA ALA A 168 16.26 -11.09 -12.51
C ALA A 168 17.74 -10.80 -12.86
N GLY A 169 18.02 -9.68 -13.50
CA GLY A 169 19.40 -9.22 -13.75
C GLY A 169 20.21 -8.94 -12.47
N LEU A 170 19.52 -8.65 -11.35
CA LEU A 170 20.15 -8.36 -10.05
C LEU A 170 20.15 -9.56 -9.11
N LEU A 171 19.05 -10.32 -9.08
CA LEU A 171 18.82 -11.39 -8.10
C LEU A 171 18.95 -12.80 -8.65
N GLY A 172 19.11 -12.95 -9.96
CA GLY A 172 19.15 -14.25 -10.64
C GLY A 172 17.78 -14.67 -11.17
N THR A 173 17.71 -15.82 -11.81
CA THR A 173 16.51 -16.35 -12.45
C THR A 173 15.40 -16.58 -11.43
N PRO A 174 14.18 -16.08 -11.68
CA PRO A 174 13.05 -16.33 -10.78
C PRO A 174 12.66 -17.80 -10.78
N GLU A 175 12.22 -18.27 -9.63
CA GLU A 175 11.60 -19.58 -9.48
C GLU A 175 10.07 -19.41 -9.50
N PRO A 176 9.33 -20.31 -10.16
CA PRO A 176 7.87 -20.25 -10.16
C PRO A 176 7.28 -20.58 -8.78
N LEU A 177 6.22 -19.88 -8.42
CA LEU A 177 5.41 -20.11 -7.23
C LEU A 177 3.94 -20.18 -7.64
N ARG A 178 3.17 -21.07 -7.04
CA ARG A 178 1.71 -21.13 -7.18
C ARG A 178 1.06 -20.88 -5.84
N VAL A 179 0.69 -19.63 -5.60
CA VAL A 179 0.20 -19.15 -4.28
C VAL A 179 -1.14 -19.80 -3.93
N VAL A 180 -2.02 -19.98 -4.92
CA VAL A 180 -3.39 -20.48 -4.70
C VAL A 180 -3.44 -22.00 -4.70
N ASP A 181 -2.72 -22.63 -5.62
CA ASP A 181 -2.76 -24.09 -5.79
C ASP A 181 -2.04 -24.82 -4.65
N ASP A 182 -1.01 -24.20 -4.07
CA ASP A 182 -0.25 -24.76 -2.97
C ASP A 182 -0.86 -24.40 -1.59
N ALA A 183 -1.91 -23.60 -1.56
CA ALA A 183 -2.53 -23.18 -0.31
C ALA A 183 -3.53 -24.23 0.23
N PRO A 184 -3.59 -24.41 1.56
CA PRO A 184 -4.49 -25.38 2.19
C PRO A 184 -5.97 -24.98 2.14
N VAL A 185 -6.31 -23.82 1.58
CA VAL A 185 -7.67 -23.25 1.55
C VAL A 185 -8.06 -22.89 0.12
N ALA A 186 -9.30 -23.14 -0.24
CA ALA A 186 -9.84 -23.02 -1.58
C ALA A 186 -9.85 -21.59 -2.15
N GLY A 187 -8.91 -21.30 -3.04
CA GLY A 187 -9.00 -20.24 -4.07
C GLY A 187 -9.05 -18.76 -3.60
N LEU A 188 -8.66 -17.85 -4.49
CA LEU A 188 -8.65 -16.40 -4.26
C LEU A 188 -10.03 -15.83 -3.92
N ASP A 189 -11.10 -16.35 -4.52
CA ASP A 189 -12.47 -15.87 -4.25
C ASP A 189 -12.89 -16.17 -2.81
N ALA A 190 -12.54 -17.33 -2.29
CA ALA A 190 -12.81 -17.69 -0.90
C ALA A 190 -12.00 -16.82 0.06
N TRP A 191 -10.76 -16.51 -0.26
CA TRP A 191 -9.94 -15.58 0.52
C TRP A 191 -10.48 -14.16 0.50
N ALA A 192 -10.88 -13.68 -0.68
CA ALA A 192 -11.48 -12.36 -0.83
C ALA A 192 -12.80 -12.24 -0.06
N LEU A 193 -13.65 -13.27 -0.13
CA LEU A 193 -14.91 -13.32 0.63
C LEU A 193 -14.65 -13.33 2.15
N THR A 194 -13.69 -14.13 2.60
CA THR A 194 -13.32 -14.20 4.01
C THR A 194 -12.80 -12.85 4.52
N ALA A 195 -11.90 -12.22 3.78
CA ALA A 195 -11.36 -10.91 4.13
C ALA A 195 -12.46 -9.83 4.18
N ARG A 196 -13.38 -9.81 3.21
CA ARG A 196 -14.53 -8.89 3.20
C ARG A 196 -15.50 -9.14 4.36
N THR A 197 -15.69 -10.39 4.76
CA THR A 197 -16.56 -10.75 5.89
C THR A 197 -15.96 -10.26 7.21
N ILE A 198 -14.66 -10.48 7.42
CA ILE A 198 -13.95 -10.00 8.61
C ILE A 198 -14.00 -8.47 8.66
N TRP A 199 -13.56 -7.83 7.60
CA TRP A 199 -13.55 -6.38 7.47
C TRP A 199 -14.94 -5.77 7.67
N GLY A 200 -15.98 -6.27 6.98
CA GLY A 200 -17.35 -5.75 7.13
C GLY A 200 -17.86 -5.88 8.55
N ARG A 201 -17.57 -6.97 9.24
CA ARG A 201 -17.96 -7.17 10.65
C ARG A 201 -17.23 -6.21 11.59
N GLU A 202 -15.93 -6.04 11.41
CA GLU A 202 -15.13 -5.15 12.25
C GLU A 202 -15.49 -3.67 12.02
N ALA A 203 -15.64 -3.26 10.76
CA ALA A 203 -16.06 -1.91 10.40
C ALA A 203 -17.42 -1.55 11.02
N TRP A 204 -18.39 -2.49 10.98
CA TRP A 204 -19.69 -2.30 11.59
C TRP A 204 -19.62 -2.16 13.11
N ALA A 205 -18.66 -2.78 13.76
CA ALA A 205 -18.49 -2.69 15.21
C ALA A 205 -17.78 -1.41 15.66
N GLU A 206 -17.00 -0.77 14.78
CA GLU A 206 -16.24 0.46 15.05
C GLU A 206 -17.03 1.73 14.70
N HIS A 207 -17.98 1.67 13.78
CA HIS A 207 -18.73 2.81 13.22
C HIS A 207 -20.24 2.63 13.35
#